data_4069e9be4c7453c8c1971e72adea10a8
#
_entry.id   4069e9be4c7453c8c1971e72adea10a8
#
_cell.length_a   1.000
_cell.length_b   1.000
_cell.length_c   1.000
_cell.angle_alpha   90.00
_cell.angle_beta   90.00
_cell.angle_gamma   90.00
#
_symmetry.space_group_name_H-M   'P 1'
#
loop_
_entity.id
_entity.type
_entity.pdbx_description
1 polymer ?
#
loop_
_entity_poly.entity_id
_entity_poly.type
_entity_poly.pdbx_seq_one_letter_code
_entity_poly.pdbx_strand_id
1 'polypeptide(L)'
;VSERCRNYRDAEALANKIKKELKEKENLTCSIGIAQNKLVAKIAAGRDKPDGLTIVKPNDITNFLKKLSVRELMGVGPKTEAVLNSMNIYTIGQLAKSKEIELVELFGKFGHVLYNEARGIDESPLIEEWEAKSIARQITFEKDTTDKKLILKTLESMVADVCKSLMNSDLSYKTISIKVR
;
A
#
# COMPACT_ATOMS: atom_id res chain seq x y z
N VAL A 1 -11.53 -11.95 6.61
CA VAL A 1 -11.29 -13.38 6.66
C VAL A 1 -12.57 -14.03 7.11
N SER A 2 -13.38 -14.11 6.24
CA SER A 2 -14.64 -14.75 5.98
C SER A 2 -14.90 -16.07 6.75
N GLU A 3 -15.96 -16.70 6.42
CA GLU A 3 -16.50 -17.99 6.87
C GLU A 3 -15.49 -19.15 7.02
N ARG A 4 -14.27 -19.04 6.44
CA ARG A 4 -13.23 -20.10 6.44
C ARG A 4 -12.26 -20.05 7.63
N CYS A 5 -12.15 -18.92 8.34
CA CYS A 5 -11.23 -18.76 9.46
C CYS A 5 -11.97 -18.17 10.67
N ARG A 6 -12.19 -18.97 11.69
CA ARG A 6 -12.87 -18.58 12.92
C ARG A 6 -11.92 -18.04 13.99
N ASN A 7 -10.65 -18.32 13.86
CA ASN A 7 -9.61 -17.95 14.82
C ASN A 7 -8.23 -17.86 14.15
N TYR A 8 -7.21 -17.44 14.91
CA TYR A 8 -5.83 -17.30 14.43
C TYR A 8 -5.20 -18.62 13.99
N ARG A 9 -5.59 -19.76 14.56
CA ARG A 9 -5.06 -21.10 14.15
C ARG A 9 -5.57 -21.47 12.77
N ASP A 10 -6.84 -21.20 12.48
CA ASP A 10 -7.42 -21.46 11.15
C ASP A 10 -6.75 -20.57 10.10
N ALA A 11 -6.50 -19.28 10.45
CA ALA A 11 -5.80 -18.35 9.57
C ALA A 11 -4.35 -18.78 9.31
N GLU A 12 -3.65 -19.27 10.32
CA GLU A 12 -2.29 -19.83 10.20
C GLU A 12 -2.26 -21.07 9.31
N ALA A 13 -3.19 -21.99 9.50
CA ALA A 13 -3.31 -23.19 8.67
C ALA A 13 -3.58 -22.83 7.20
N LEU A 14 -4.48 -21.87 6.95
CA LEU A 14 -4.77 -21.37 5.61
C LEU A 14 -3.53 -20.70 4.99
N ALA A 15 -2.82 -19.86 5.73
CA ALA A 15 -1.60 -19.20 5.25
C ALA A 15 -0.52 -20.22 4.85
N ASN A 16 -0.30 -21.24 5.68
CA ASN A 16 0.64 -22.32 5.37
C ASN A 16 0.22 -23.10 4.12
N LYS A 17 -1.07 -23.38 3.96
CA LYS A 17 -1.60 -24.00 2.75
C LYS A 17 -1.34 -23.15 1.50
N ILE A 18 -1.63 -21.85 1.55
CA ILE A 18 -1.38 -20.91 0.45
C ILE A 18 0.11 -20.90 0.08
N LYS A 19 1.02 -20.77 1.05
CA LYS A 19 2.47 -20.79 0.84
C LYS A 19 2.92 -22.08 0.17
N LYS A 20 2.43 -23.22 0.66
CA LYS A 20 2.75 -24.53 0.10
C LYS A 20 2.28 -24.67 -1.35
N GLU A 21 1.02 -24.33 -1.64
CA GLU A 21 0.45 -24.42 -2.99
C GLU A 21 1.18 -23.51 -3.96
N LEU A 22 1.51 -22.27 -3.54
CA LEU A 22 2.26 -21.32 -4.37
C LEU A 22 3.66 -21.86 -4.70
N LYS A 23 4.33 -22.46 -3.71
CA LYS A 23 5.65 -23.07 -3.92
C LYS A 23 5.61 -24.27 -4.86
N GLU A 24 4.60 -25.14 -4.69
CA GLU A 24 4.47 -26.37 -5.48
C GLU A 24 4.02 -26.11 -6.91
N LYS A 25 3.10 -25.14 -7.13
CA LYS A 25 2.50 -24.90 -8.44
C LYS A 25 3.29 -23.89 -9.27
N GLU A 26 3.83 -22.83 -8.63
CA GLU A 26 4.43 -21.69 -9.32
C GLU A 26 5.94 -21.54 -9.03
N ASN A 27 6.49 -22.38 -8.13
CA ASN A 27 7.86 -22.27 -7.62
C ASN A 27 8.19 -20.87 -7.06
N LEU A 28 7.18 -20.18 -6.52
CA LEU A 28 7.32 -18.88 -5.88
C LEU A 28 7.16 -18.99 -4.36
N THR A 29 7.74 -18.04 -3.65
CA THR A 29 7.52 -17.86 -2.21
C THR A 29 6.73 -16.59 -1.95
N CYS A 30 5.95 -16.57 -0.85
CA CYS A 30 5.29 -15.37 -0.38
C CYS A 30 5.45 -15.22 1.13
N SER A 31 5.49 -13.97 1.60
CA SER A 31 5.43 -13.66 3.04
C SER A 31 4.02 -13.22 3.40
N ILE A 32 3.45 -13.78 4.47
CA ILE A 32 2.09 -13.54 4.90
C ILE A 32 2.11 -12.94 6.32
N GLY A 33 1.31 -11.88 6.53
CA GLY A 33 1.04 -11.30 7.83
C GLY A 33 -0.41 -11.54 8.23
N ILE A 34 -0.62 -11.97 9.48
CA ILE A 34 -1.96 -12.19 10.06
C ILE A 34 -2.12 -11.27 11.26
N ALA A 35 -3.16 -10.42 11.24
CA ALA A 35 -3.49 -9.52 12.34
C ALA A 35 -4.99 -9.18 12.32
N GLN A 36 -5.44 -8.38 13.29
CA GLN A 36 -6.85 -7.98 13.38
C GLN A 36 -7.29 -6.93 12.35
N ASN A 37 -6.35 -6.19 11.75
CA ASN A 37 -6.64 -5.20 10.71
C ASN A 37 -5.59 -5.23 9.59
N LYS A 38 -5.86 -4.53 8.49
CA LYS A 38 -5.02 -4.52 7.29
C LYS A 38 -3.65 -3.89 7.53
N LEU A 39 -3.60 -2.81 8.31
CA LEU A 39 -2.37 -2.09 8.62
C LEU A 39 -1.36 -3.03 9.28
N VAL A 40 -1.75 -3.63 10.40
CA VAL A 40 -0.86 -4.49 11.19
C VAL A 40 -0.49 -5.75 10.41
N ALA A 41 -1.43 -6.33 9.66
CA ALA A 41 -1.17 -7.50 8.81
C ALA A 41 -0.15 -7.19 7.70
N LYS A 42 -0.26 -6.01 7.07
CA LYS A 42 0.71 -5.57 6.04
C LYS A 42 2.11 -5.36 6.62
N ILE A 43 2.21 -4.70 7.77
CA ILE A 43 3.51 -4.50 8.45
C ILE A 43 4.10 -5.85 8.85
N ALA A 44 3.28 -6.76 9.41
CA ALA A 44 3.68 -8.10 9.78
C ALA A 44 4.23 -8.91 8.59
N ALA A 45 3.56 -8.85 7.43
CA ALA A 45 4.03 -9.51 6.21
C ALA A 45 5.40 -9.03 5.73
N GLY A 46 5.82 -7.83 6.13
CA GLY A 46 7.12 -7.25 5.81
C GLY A 46 8.28 -7.76 6.68
N ARG A 47 8.01 -8.38 7.85
CA ARG A 47 9.03 -8.66 8.89
C ARG A 47 9.97 -9.79 8.56
N ASP A 48 9.43 -10.92 8.16
CA ASP A 48 10.19 -12.16 7.98
C ASP A 48 10.33 -12.52 6.49
N LYS A 49 10.67 -11.53 5.67
CA LYS A 49 10.95 -11.73 4.24
C LYS A 49 12.34 -12.32 4.02
N PRO A 50 12.49 -13.20 3.00
CA PRO A 50 11.46 -13.84 2.19
C PRO A 50 10.81 -15.02 2.88
N ASP A 51 9.65 -15.45 2.36
CA ASP A 51 8.95 -16.66 2.76
C ASP A 51 8.54 -16.73 4.25
N GLY A 52 8.26 -15.58 4.87
CA GLY A 52 7.85 -15.46 6.27
C GLY A 52 6.37 -15.74 6.52
N LEU A 53 6.05 -15.99 7.79
CA LEU A 53 4.68 -15.98 8.31
C LEU A 53 4.69 -15.35 9.70
N THR A 54 4.16 -14.14 9.78
CA THR A 54 4.15 -13.37 11.03
C THR A 54 2.72 -13.16 11.51
N ILE A 55 2.43 -13.59 12.74
CA ILE A 55 1.11 -13.49 13.37
C ILE A 55 1.19 -12.49 14.51
N VAL A 56 0.35 -11.44 14.46
CA VAL A 56 0.27 -10.42 15.50
C VAL A 56 -1.13 -10.45 16.12
N LYS A 57 -1.21 -10.94 17.36
CA LYS A 57 -2.47 -10.99 18.12
C LYS A 57 -2.83 -9.60 18.65
N PRO A 58 -4.12 -9.34 18.98
CA PRO A 58 -4.57 -8.03 19.45
C PRO A 58 -3.77 -7.46 20.61
N ASN A 59 -3.43 -8.28 21.60
CA ASN A 59 -2.68 -7.87 22.78
C ASN A 59 -1.21 -7.57 22.49
N ASP A 60 -0.68 -7.99 21.36
CA ASP A 60 0.73 -7.85 20.97
C ASP A 60 0.97 -6.64 20.06
N ILE A 61 -0.09 -6.03 19.52
CA ILE A 61 0.00 -4.96 18.50
C ILE A 61 0.89 -3.81 18.97
N THR A 62 0.64 -3.27 20.15
CA THR A 62 1.42 -2.14 20.69
C THR A 62 2.90 -2.50 20.86
N ASN A 63 3.18 -3.72 21.37
CA ASN A 63 4.54 -4.20 21.55
C ASN A 63 5.24 -4.46 20.21
N PHE A 64 4.50 -4.95 19.22
CA PHE A 64 4.97 -5.19 17.87
C PHE A 64 5.34 -3.87 17.17
N LEU A 65 4.45 -2.88 17.21
CA LEU A 65 4.64 -1.62 16.50
C LEU A 65 5.67 -0.69 17.14
N LYS A 66 5.76 -0.62 18.47
CA LYS A 66 6.50 0.42 19.20
C LYS A 66 7.96 0.59 18.81
N LYS A 67 8.63 -0.50 18.39
CA LYS A 67 10.07 -0.50 18.04
C LYS A 67 10.32 -0.25 16.55
N LEU A 68 9.28 -0.25 15.74
CA LEU A 68 9.39 -0.10 14.29
C LEU A 68 9.62 1.36 13.93
N SER A 69 10.37 1.58 12.84
CA SER A 69 10.50 2.91 12.25
C SER A 69 9.15 3.45 11.81
N VAL A 70 8.94 4.76 11.89
CA VAL A 70 7.76 5.44 11.31
C VAL A 70 7.60 5.15 9.82
N ARG A 71 8.67 4.81 9.13
CA ARG A 71 8.72 4.44 7.71
C ARG A 71 7.91 3.19 7.37
N GLU A 72 7.64 2.33 8.34
CA GLU A 72 6.83 1.12 8.16
C GLU A 72 5.33 1.42 8.02
N LEU A 73 4.88 2.62 8.45
CA LEU A 73 3.50 3.06 8.29
C LEU A 73 3.19 3.38 6.83
N MET A 74 1.95 3.11 6.44
CA MET A 74 1.48 3.40 5.08
C MET A 74 1.43 4.92 4.85
N GLY A 75 1.89 5.36 3.69
CA GLY A 75 1.93 6.79 3.35
C GLY A 75 3.09 7.58 3.97
N VAL A 76 3.89 6.99 4.86
CA VAL A 76 5.12 7.62 5.35
C VAL A 76 6.26 7.41 4.36
N GLY A 77 6.38 8.35 3.41
CA GLY A 77 7.50 8.43 2.48
C GLY A 77 8.67 9.25 3.05
N PRO A 78 9.77 9.43 2.27
CA PRO A 78 10.94 10.18 2.72
C PRO A 78 10.63 11.59 3.22
N LYS A 79 9.68 12.27 2.60
CA LYS A 79 9.29 13.64 3.01
C LYS A 79 8.59 13.66 4.37
N THR A 80 7.61 12.78 4.57
CA THR A 80 6.90 12.65 5.86
C THR A 80 7.84 12.21 6.97
N GLU A 81 8.70 11.23 6.69
CA GLU A 81 9.74 10.77 7.60
C GLU A 81 10.67 11.91 8.05
N ALA A 82 11.15 12.74 7.11
CA ALA A 82 12.01 13.87 7.43
C ALA A 82 11.33 14.88 8.38
N VAL A 83 10.03 15.15 8.17
CA VAL A 83 9.27 16.03 9.08
C VAL A 83 9.11 15.40 10.46
N LEU A 84 8.75 14.11 10.55
CA LEU A 84 8.65 13.42 11.84
C LEU A 84 10.00 13.38 12.57
N ASN A 85 11.09 13.12 11.86
CA ASN A 85 12.43 13.11 12.41
C ASN A 85 12.87 14.48 12.95
N SER A 86 12.45 15.58 12.32
CA SER A 86 12.68 16.95 12.83
C SER A 86 11.96 17.22 14.15
N MET A 87 10.91 16.46 14.45
CA MET A 87 10.19 16.45 15.74
C MET A 87 10.77 15.42 16.74
N ASN A 88 11.90 14.80 16.44
CA ASN A 88 12.50 13.70 17.20
C ASN A 88 11.63 12.44 17.30
N ILE A 89 10.78 12.22 16.29
CA ILE A 89 9.91 11.05 16.18
C ILE A 89 10.47 10.11 15.10
N TYR A 90 11.13 9.05 15.53
CA TYR A 90 11.80 8.06 14.67
C TYR A 90 11.06 6.72 14.63
N THR A 91 10.32 6.42 15.71
CA THR A 91 9.63 5.14 15.86
C THR A 91 8.12 5.32 15.97
N ILE A 92 7.39 4.27 15.60
CA ILE A 92 5.92 4.22 15.74
C ILE A 92 5.53 4.42 17.20
N GLY A 93 6.30 3.87 18.15
CA GLY A 93 6.03 4.05 19.58
C GLY A 93 6.23 5.49 20.07
N GLN A 94 7.13 6.27 19.47
CA GLN A 94 7.26 7.70 19.74
C GLN A 94 6.09 8.47 19.12
N LEU A 95 5.73 8.16 17.87
CA LEU A 95 4.59 8.76 17.18
C LEU A 95 3.27 8.50 17.93
N ALA A 96 3.08 7.30 18.49
CA ALA A 96 1.91 6.98 19.30
C ALA A 96 1.75 7.85 20.57
N LYS A 97 2.80 8.52 21.03
CA LYS A 97 2.76 9.45 22.18
C LYS A 97 2.44 10.89 21.77
N SER A 98 2.50 11.22 20.49
CA SER A 98 2.19 12.56 19.98
C SER A 98 0.72 12.89 20.20
N LYS A 99 0.41 14.19 20.27
CA LYS A 99 -0.96 14.67 20.29
C LYS A 99 -1.51 14.71 18.87
N GLU A 100 -2.76 14.35 18.75
CA GLU A 100 -3.45 14.34 17.45
C GLU A 100 -3.44 15.71 16.79
N ILE A 101 -3.71 16.76 17.57
CA ILE A 101 -3.78 18.13 17.08
C ILE A 101 -2.45 18.58 16.43
N GLU A 102 -1.31 18.22 17.01
CA GLU A 102 0.02 18.55 16.47
C GLU A 102 0.25 17.86 15.11
N LEU A 103 -0.20 16.61 14.98
CA LEU A 103 -0.09 15.87 13.72
C LEU A 103 -1.04 16.41 12.66
N VAL A 104 -2.25 16.81 13.05
CA VAL A 104 -3.25 17.38 12.12
C VAL A 104 -2.81 18.76 11.63
N GLU A 105 -2.22 19.59 12.47
CA GLU A 105 -1.66 20.89 12.07
C GLU A 105 -0.57 20.74 11.00
N LEU A 106 0.29 19.71 11.11
CA LEU A 106 1.41 19.50 10.20
C LEU A 106 1.03 18.74 8.93
N PHE A 107 0.16 17.75 9.04
CA PHE A 107 -0.13 16.80 7.96
C PHE A 107 -1.58 16.86 7.47
N GLY A 108 -2.41 17.75 8.04
CA GLY A 108 -3.84 17.83 7.72
C GLY A 108 -4.57 16.51 8.01
N LYS A 109 -5.44 16.09 7.10
CA LYS A 109 -6.18 14.83 7.24
C LYS A 109 -5.29 13.59 7.44
N PHE A 110 -4.07 13.62 6.90
CA PHE A 110 -3.13 12.53 7.07
C PHE A 110 -2.58 12.45 8.49
N GLY A 111 -2.51 13.57 9.23
CA GLY A 111 -2.15 13.58 10.65
C GLY A 111 -3.09 12.75 11.53
N HIS A 112 -4.40 12.80 11.23
CA HIS A 112 -5.38 11.94 11.88
C HIS A 112 -5.15 10.44 11.60
N VAL A 113 -4.81 10.12 10.34
CA VAL A 113 -4.45 8.74 9.96
C VAL A 113 -3.21 8.28 10.72
N LEU A 114 -2.13 9.09 10.73
CA LEU A 114 -0.90 8.78 11.46
C LEU A 114 -1.14 8.54 12.95
N TYR A 115 -2.00 9.36 13.57
CA TYR A 115 -2.35 9.23 14.99
C TYR A 115 -2.98 7.87 15.29
N ASN A 116 -3.93 7.43 14.47
CA ASN A 116 -4.61 6.14 14.63
C ASN A 116 -3.68 4.96 14.29
N GLU A 117 -3.02 5.03 13.15
CA GLU A 117 -2.12 3.96 12.69
C GLU A 117 -0.97 3.69 13.66
N ALA A 118 -0.40 4.74 14.28
CA ALA A 118 0.64 4.58 15.29
C ALA A 118 0.18 3.78 16.53
N ARG A 119 -1.13 3.74 16.78
CA ARG A 119 -1.78 2.96 17.85
C ARG A 119 -2.28 1.61 17.38
N GLY A 120 -2.03 1.26 16.12
CA GLY A 120 -2.48 0.02 15.50
C GLY A 120 -3.97 0.01 15.18
N ILE A 121 -4.59 1.19 15.07
CA ILE A 121 -6.01 1.36 14.74
C ILE A 121 -6.14 1.61 13.24
N ASP A 122 -6.88 0.73 12.56
CA ASP A 122 -7.25 0.83 11.15
C ASP A 122 -8.63 0.21 10.97
N GLU A 123 -9.64 1.04 10.75
CA GLU A 123 -11.04 0.64 10.56
C GLU A 123 -11.42 0.58 9.07
N SER A 124 -10.46 0.75 8.17
CA SER A 124 -10.73 0.74 6.74
C SER A 124 -11.24 -0.63 6.28
N PRO A 125 -12.32 -0.68 5.49
CA PRO A 125 -12.90 -1.95 5.05
C PRO A 125 -11.98 -2.71 4.10
N LEU A 126 -12.16 -4.03 4.01
CA LEU A 126 -11.60 -4.82 2.92
C LEU A 126 -12.42 -4.52 1.66
N ILE A 127 -11.72 -4.16 0.59
CA ILE A 127 -12.33 -3.92 -0.73
C ILE A 127 -12.02 -5.15 -1.57
N GLU A 128 -13.06 -5.93 -1.88
CA GLU A 128 -12.93 -7.15 -2.69
C GLU A 128 -12.99 -6.84 -4.19
N GLU A 129 -13.79 -5.84 -4.58
CA GLU A 129 -13.93 -5.40 -5.96
C GLU A 129 -13.34 -4.00 -6.12
N TRP A 130 -12.46 -3.86 -7.10
CA TRP A 130 -11.81 -2.59 -7.41
C TRP A 130 -12.28 -2.06 -8.76
N GLU A 131 -12.99 -0.95 -8.77
CA GLU A 131 -13.28 -0.21 -9.99
C GLU A 131 -12.10 0.70 -10.36
N ALA A 132 -11.64 0.59 -11.59
CA ALA A 132 -10.58 1.44 -12.12
C ALA A 132 -11.06 2.90 -12.22
N LYS A 133 -10.46 3.80 -11.45
CA LYS A 133 -10.79 5.25 -11.46
C LYS A 133 -10.09 6.02 -12.57
N SER A 134 -9.06 5.46 -13.18
CA SER A 134 -8.30 6.06 -14.27
C SER A 134 -7.67 4.99 -15.15
N ILE A 135 -7.56 5.30 -16.43
CA ILE A 135 -6.80 4.50 -17.40
C ILE A 135 -5.71 5.40 -17.96
N ALA A 136 -4.46 4.95 -17.89
CA ALA A 136 -3.32 5.71 -18.37
C ALA A 136 -2.36 4.82 -19.18
N ARG A 137 -1.61 5.45 -20.07
CA ARG A 137 -0.44 4.87 -20.73
C ARG A 137 0.76 5.78 -20.49
N GLN A 138 1.93 5.19 -20.37
CA GLN A 138 3.17 5.92 -20.23
C GLN A 138 4.23 5.25 -21.11
N ILE A 139 4.99 6.07 -21.83
CA ILE A 139 6.15 5.63 -22.61
C ILE A 139 7.31 6.53 -22.22
N THR A 140 8.46 5.92 -22.01
CA THR A 140 9.73 6.62 -21.83
C THR A 140 10.59 6.32 -23.04
N PHE A 141 11.07 7.35 -23.74
CA PHE A 141 11.99 7.18 -24.86
C PHE A 141 13.36 6.74 -24.34
N GLU A 142 14.06 5.93 -25.14
CA GLU A 142 15.44 5.47 -24.79
C GLU A 142 16.42 6.63 -24.66
N LYS A 143 16.18 7.72 -25.44
CA LYS A 143 16.96 8.96 -25.39
C LYS A 143 16.01 10.14 -25.40
N ASP A 144 16.40 11.22 -24.75
CA ASP A 144 15.67 12.49 -24.80
C ASP A 144 15.52 12.96 -26.25
N THR A 145 14.32 13.39 -26.60
CA THR A 145 14.03 13.80 -27.99
C THR A 145 13.22 15.09 -28.03
N THR A 146 13.52 15.93 -29.01
CA THR A 146 12.73 17.11 -29.38
C THR A 146 12.00 16.93 -30.71
N ASP A 147 12.07 15.73 -31.29
CA ASP A 147 11.37 15.43 -32.55
C ASP A 147 9.85 15.41 -32.35
N LYS A 148 9.23 16.49 -32.78
CA LYS A 148 7.78 16.69 -32.67
C LYS A 148 6.97 15.62 -33.41
N LYS A 149 7.48 15.13 -34.56
CA LYS A 149 6.77 14.09 -35.34
C LYS A 149 6.75 12.78 -34.57
N LEU A 150 7.88 12.38 -33.99
CA LEU A 150 8.00 11.19 -33.17
C LEU A 150 7.09 11.28 -31.93
N ILE A 151 7.13 12.43 -31.23
CA ILE A 151 6.31 12.67 -30.02
C ILE A 151 4.82 12.58 -30.35
N LEU A 152 4.36 13.24 -31.43
CA LEU A 152 2.96 13.22 -31.82
C LEU A 152 2.49 11.82 -32.26
N LYS A 153 3.27 11.13 -33.06
CA LYS A 153 2.95 9.75 -33.45
C LYS A 153 2.85 8.81 -32.26
N THR A 154 3.74 8.95 -31.30
CA THR A 154 3.69 8.16 -30.06
C THR A 154 2.46 8.51 -29.23
N LEU A 155 2.11 9.77 -29.11
CA LEU A 155 0.91 10.22 -28.42
C LEU A 155 -0.37 9.67 -29.08
N GLU A 156 -0.46 9.72 -30.39
CA GLU A 156 -1.61 9.16 -31.18
C GLU A 156 -1.77 7.65 -30.86
N SER A 157 -0.69 6.89 -30.87
CA SER A 157 -0.71 5.47 -30.49
C SER A 157 -1.20 5.25 -29.06
N MET A 158 -0.71 6.06 -28.11
CA MET A 158 -1.12 5.96 -26.72
C MET A 158 -2.61 6.31 -26.53
N VAL A 159 -3.12 7.30 -27.25
CA VAL A 159 -4.54 7.68 -27.25
C VAL A 159 -5.39 6.53 -27.79
N ALA A 160 -5.00 5.93 -28.92
CA ALA A 160 -5.71 4.78 -29.47
C ALA A 160 -5.80 3.62 -28.47
N ASP A 161 -4.71 3.30 -27.76
CA ASP A 161 -4.67 2.24 -26.75
C ASP A 161 -5.59 2.55 -25.54
N VAL A 162 -5.61 3.79 -25.09
CA VAL A 162 -6.50 4.23 -23.99
C VAL A 162 -7.97 4.15 -24.44
N CYS A 163 -8.29 4.65 -25.63
CA CYS A 163 -9.65 4.58 -26.19
C CYS A 163 -10.13 3.14 -26.33
N LYS A 164 -9.29 2.24 -26.85
CA LYS A 164 -9.60 0.81 -26.96
C LYS A 164 -9.88 0.18 -25.58
N SER A 165 -9.08 0.53 -24.58
CA SER A 165 -9.28 0.05 -23.21
C SER A 165 -10.59 0.54 -22.60
N LEU A 166 -10.98 1.80 -22.84
CA LEU A 166 -12.25 2.38 -22.40
C LEU A 166 -13.45 1.67 -23.05
N MET A 167 -13.41 1.49 -24.37
CA MET A 167 -14.47 0.80 -25.10
C MET A 167 -14.68 -0.64 -24.62
N ASN A 168 -13.58 -1.36 -24.37
CA ASN A 168 -13.64 -2.73 -23.87
C ASN A 168 -14.19 -2.85 -22.44
N SER A 169 -14.16 -1.76 -21.66
CA SER A 169 -14.63 -1.71 -20.28
C SER A 169 -16.01 -1.06 -20.13
N ASP A 170 -16.64 -0.64 -21.23
CA ASP A 170 -17.89 0.13 -21.24
C ASP A 170 -17.85 1.39 -20.36
N LEU A 171 -16.68 2.06 -20.34
CA LEU A 171 -16.41 3.25 -19.54
C LEU A 171 -16.32 4.50 -20.40
N SER A 172 -16.69 5.64 -19.82
CA SER A 172 -16.48 6.97 -20.39
C SER A 172 -15.59 7.80 -19.47
N TYR A 173 -14.96 8.83 -20.03
CA TYR A 173 -14.09 9.73 -19.29
C TYR A 173 -14.75 11.11 -19.03
N LYS A 174 -14.40 11.72 -17.90
CA LYS A 174 -14.73 13.13 -17.60
C LYS A 174 -13.54 14.05 -17.81
N THR A 175 -12.34 13.54 -17.64
CA THR A 175 -11.10 14.32 -17.69
C THR A 175 -10.06 13.61 -18.51
N ILE A 176 -9.39 14.34 -19.39
CA ILE A 176 -8.22 13.91 -20.16
C ILE A 176 -7.05 14.74 -19.67
N SER A 177 -5.91 14.09 -19.42
CA SER A 177 -4.66 14.78 -19.11
C SER A 177 -3.49 14.19 -19.87
N ILE A 178 -2.60 15.09 -20.34
CA ILE A 178 -1.35 14.72 -20.99
C ILE A 178 -0.22 15.27 -20.13
N LYS A 179 0.77 14.43 -19.86
CA LYS A 179 1.97 14.81 -19.14
C LYS A 179 3.20 14.52 -19.98
N VAL A 180 3.95 15.57 -20.26
CA VAL A 180 5.23 15.51 -20.97
C VAL A 180 6.32 15.94 -19.99
N ARG A 181 7.44 15.23 -20.01
CA ARG A 181 8.63 15.55 -19.19
C ARG A 181 9.87 15.50 -20.05
#